data_689198d9f9d7b1535701513a1506b400
#
_entry.id   689198d9f9d7b1535701513a1506b400
#
_cell.length_a   1.000
_cell.length_b   1.000
_cell.length_c   1.000
_cell.angle_alpha   90.00
_cell.angle_beta   90.00
_cell.angle_gamma   90.00
#
_symmetry.space_group_name_H-M   'P 1'
#
loop_
_entity.id
_entity.type
_entity.pdbx_description
1 polymer ?
#
loop_
_entity_poly.entity_id
_entity_poly.type
_entity_poly.pdbx_seq_one_letter_code
_entity_poly.pdbx_strand_id
1 'polypeptide(L)'
;MRIVILDPAIAGASGDKILSALVDLGGEKLKLELERKIENILGNKSFYFIKSESHGFSGVKVVNNLANLKCNNLLRTLENFSKEFQLGEWGRNFVNEVLSLILNSEREVHEREELHELSNLDFVLELVCIAKAIEILGIDDAQFFTTPIKVGIGWTICEHGTIPLPAPVTLNILKNSNLPIILSNEKEEFTTPTGAAIIAVLTKGKTSLPIFSINSIGVGIGERDFGIPNIMRILLSNEIVNEIINVIECNIDDISGEILGWFEEKLRGKVEDICFLPALMKKGRPGHVVRVVVKPEYQKEVVTTIMKELGSWGVKIFTCNRVRVNKEIFE
;
A
#
# COMPACT_ATOMS: atom_id res chain seq x y z
N MET A 1 16.50 0.41 -8.17
CA MET A 1 15.55 0.03 -7.11
C MET A 1 14.21 -0.29 -7.77
N ARG A 2 13.62 -1.43 -7.46
CA ARG A 2 12.35 -1.85 -8.08
C ARG A 2 11.19 -1.03 -7.56
N ILE A 3 10.23 -0.75 -8.45
CA ILE A 3 8.96 -0.11 -8.09
C ILE A 3 7.83 -1.06 -8.42
N VAL A 4 6.90 -1.18 -7.49
CA VAL A 4 5.67 -1.93 -7.68
C VAL A 4 4.50 -0.98 -7.47
N ILE A 5 3.64 -0.84 -8.48
CA ILE A 5 2.40 -0.07 -8.37
C ILE A 5 1.24 -1.05 -8.25
N LEU A 6 0.52 -0.94 -7.16
CA LEU A 6 -0.78 -1.59 -6.97
C LEU A 6 -1.85 -0.68 -7.55
N ASP A 7 -2.64 -1.17 -8.51
CA ASP A 7 -3.64 -0.34 -9.21
C ASP A 7 -5.09 -0.85 -8.97
N PRO A 8 -5.67 -0.50 -7.82
CA PRO A 8 -7.06 -0.80 -7.45
C PRO A 8 -8.06 0.23 -8.00
N ALA A 9 -7.66 1.17 -8.86
CA ALA A 9 -8.53 2.25 -9.32
C ALA A 9 -9.70 1.77 -10.22
N ILE A 10 -9.58 0.59 -10.86
CA ILE A 10 -10.59 0.07 -11.79
C ILE A 10 -11.75 -0.57 -11.03
N ALA A 11 -11.46 -1.56 -10.19
CA ALA A 11 -12.46 -2.36 -9.49
C ALA A 11 -12.05 -2.69 -8.03
N GLY A 12 -11.29 -1.80 -7.38
CA GLY A 12 -10.87 -1.99 -6.00
C GLY A 12 -9.90 -3.15 -5.79
N ALA A 13 -9.80 -3.62 -4.54
CA ALA A 13 -8.83 -4.64 -4.14
C ALA A 13 -9.44 -5.67 -3.19
N SER A 14 -9.03 -6.93 -3.38
CA SER A 14 -9.30 -8.06 -2.48
C SER A 14 -8.09 -8.99 -2.49
N GLY A 15 -7.97 -9.87 -1.51
CA GLY A 15 -6.83 -10.77 -1.38
C GLY A 15 -6.65 -11.64 -2.62
N ASP A 16 -7.74 -12.22 -3.13
CA ASP A 16 -7.76 -13.04 -4.35
C ASP A 16 -7.26 -12.28 -5.58
N LYS A 17 -7.68 -11.02 -5.79
CA LYS A 17 -7.24 -10.20 -6.92
C LYS A 17 -5.75 -9.84 -6.83
N ILE A 18 -5.27 -9.49 -5.63
CA ILE A 18 -3.84 -9.20 -5.40
C ILE A 18 -3.00 -10.44 -5.66
N LEU A 19 -3.39 -11.58 -5.09
CA LEU A 19 -2.69 -12.85 -5.29
C LEU A 19 -2.69 -13.26 -6.77
N SER A 20 -3.83 -13.19 -7.43
CA SER A 20 -3.96 -13.49 -8.86
C SER A 20 -3.08 -12.62 -9.73
N ALA A 21 -3.00 -11.30 -9.44
CA ALA A 21 -2.13 -10.38 -10.18
C ALA A 21 -0.64 -10.69 -9.97
N LEU A 22 -0.22 -11.09 -8.76
CA LEU A 22 1.14 -11.54 -8.50
C LEU A 22 1.48 -12.83 -9.26
N VAL A 23 0.53 -13.78 -9.31
CA VAL A 23 0.70 -15.03 -10.05
C VAL A 23 0.79 -14.79 -11.55
N ASP A 24 -0.03 -13.89 -12.10
CA ASP A 24 0.05 -13.50 -13.50
C ASP A 24 1.39 -12.85 -13.83
N LEU A 25 1.88 -11.97 -12.96
CA LEU A 25 3.18 -11.32 -13.07
C LEU A 25 4.34 -12.32 -13.05
N GLY A 26 4.27 -13.37 -12.21
CA GLY A 26 5.30 -14.40 -12.06
C GLY A 26 5.19 -15.55 -13.06
N GLY A 27 4.08 -15.61 -13.77
CA GLY A 27 3.81 -16.61 -14.82
C GLY A 27 3.68 -18.04 -14.29
N GLU A 28 3.81 -18.99 -15.20
CA GLU A 28 3.54 -20.42 -14.91
C GLU A 28 4.50 -21.00 -13.84
N LYS A 29 5.73 -20.52 -13.75
CA LYS A 29 6.68 -20.99 -12.73
C LYS A 29 6.19 -20.67 -11.30
N LEU A 30 5.77 -19.43 -11.04
CA LEU A 30 5.26 -19.03 -9.73
C LEU A 30 3.97 -19.76 -9.41
N LYS A 31 3.07 -19.86 -10.39
CA LYS A 31 1.80 -20.58 -10.26
C LYS A 31 2.03 -22.03 -9.78
N LEU A 32 2.84 -22.80 -10.51
CA LEU A 32 3.12 -24.21 -10.18
C LEU A 32 3.78 -24.37 -8.81
N GLU A 33 4.66 -23.46 -8.43
CA GLU A 33 5.31 -23.50 -7.12
C GLU A 33 4.31 -23.29 -5.98
N LEU A 34 3.44 -22.30 -6.10
CA LEU A 34 2.38 -22.05 -5.10
C LEU A 34 1.38 -23.21 -5.04
N GLU A 35 0.87 -23.67 -6.19
CA GLU A 35 -0.10 -24.78 -6.25
C GLU A 35 0.46 -26.05 -5.60
N ARG A 36 1.74 -26.39 -5.84
CA ARG A 36 2.40 -27.54 -5.20
C ARG A 36 2.46 -27.40 -3.68
N LYS A 37 2.79 -26.21 -3.17
CA LYS A 37 2.83 -25.95 -1.72
C LYS A 37 1.45 -26.05 -1.11
N ILE A 38 0.44 -25.51 -1.78
CA ILE A 38 -0.96 -25.55 -1.35
C ILE A 38 -1.45 -27.01 -1.32
N GLU A 39 -1.20 -27.78 -2.38
CA GLU A 39 -1.60 -29.20 -2.47
C GLU A 39 -0.94 -30.05 -1.39
N ASN A 40 0.32 -29.80 -1.04
CA ASN A 40 1.02 -30.49 0.05
C ASN A 40 0.36 -30.26 1.42
N ILE A 41 -0.23 -29.08 1.64
CA ILE A 41 -0.90 -28.74 2.91
C ILE A 41 -2.34 -29.24 2.94
N LEU A 42 -3.09 -29.05 1.85
CA LEU A 42 -4.51 -29.36 1.79
C LEU A 42 -4.78 -30.82 1.40
N GLY A 43 -3.83 -31.50 0.76
CA GLY A 43 -3.98 -32.85 0.24
C GLY A 43 -4.90 -32.95 -0.99
N ASN A 44 -5.36 -31.84 -1.54
CA ASN A 44 -6.23 -31.78 -2.69
C ASN A 44 -6.10 -30.45 -3.48
N LYS A 45 -6.72 -30.38 -4.66
CA LYS A 45 -6.76 -29.17 -5.51
C LYS A 45 -7.99 -28.30 -5.20
N SER A 46 -8.13 -27.87 -3.95
CA SER A 46 -9.24 -27.00 -3.55
C SER A 46 -8.95 -25.51 -3.74
N PHE A 47 -7.68 -25.15 -3.97
CA PHE A 47 -7.24 -23.77 -4.19
C PHE A 47 -6.16 -23.77 -5.28
N TYR A 48 -6.45 -23.16 -6.41
CA TYR A 48 -5.57 -23.17 -7.59
C TYR A 48 -5.84 -21.97 -8.51
N PHE A 49 -5.00 -21.78 -9.54
CA PHE A 49 -5.04 -20.64 -10.43
C PHE A 49 -5.37 -21.03 -11.86
N ILE A 50 -6.25 -20.27 -12.49
CA ILE A 50 -6.61 -20.45 -13.91
C ILE A 50 -6.40 -19.14 -14.68
N LYS A 51 -6.10 -19.27 -15.98
CA LYS A 51 -6.24 -18.13 -16.89
C LYS A 51 -7.72 -17.85 -17.08
N SER A 52 -8.08 -16.57 -17.03
CA SER A 52 -9.48 -16.12 -17.14
C SER A 52 -9.53 -14.78 -17.87
N GLU A 53 -10.73 -14.35 -18.17
CA GLU A 53 -11.01 -13.08 -18.85
C GLU A 53 -12.15 -12.35 -18.12
N SER A 54 -12.05 -11.03 -18.02
CA SER A 54 -13.12 -10.16 -17.55
C SER A 54 -13.28 -8.98 -18.51
N HIS A 55 -14.39 -8.91 -19.25
CA HIS A 55 -14.70 -7.82 -20.18
C HIS A 55 -13.54 -7.50 -21.16
N GLY A 56 -12.94 -8.54 -21.75
CA GLY A 56 -11.84 -8.41 -22.72
C GLY A 56 -10.43 -8.25 -22.09
N PHE A 57 -10.33 -8.24 -20.76
CA PHE A 57 -9.03 -8.24 -20.07
C PHE A 57 -8.65 -9.66 -19.64
N SER A 58 -7.58 -10.17 -20.22
CA SER A 58 -7.01 -11.47 -19.84
C SER A 58 -6.15 -11.33 -18.59
N GLY A 59 -6.17 -12.32 -17.71
CA GLY A 59 -5.38 -12.38 -16.50
C GLY A 59 -5.48 -13.74 -15.80
N VAL A 60 -5.11 -13.77 -14.53
CA VAL A 60 -5.23 -14.96 -13.67
C VAL A 60 -6.38 -14.76 -12.69
N LYS A 61 -7.06 -15.84 -12.36
CA LYS A 61 -8.11 -15.93 -11.35
C LYS A 61 -7.79 -17.05 -10.37
N VAL A 62 -7.96 -16.81 -9.07
CA VAL A 62 -7.98 -17.85 -8.05
C VAL A 62 -9.30 -18.61 -8.14
N VAL A 63 -9.23 -19.93 -8.11
CA VAL A 63 -10.37 -20.81 -7.84
C VAL A 63 -10.24 -21.29 -6.40
N ASN A 64 -11.20 -20.91 -5.58
CA ASN A 64 -11.21 -21.18 -4.14
C ASN A 64 -12.45 -22.01 -3.78
N ASN A 65 -12.24 -23.31 -3.51
CA ASN A 65 -13.29 -24.23 -3.07
C ASN A 65 -13.24 -24.48 -1.55
N LEU A 66 -12.56 -23.58 -0.81
CA LEU A 66 -12.41 -23.66 0.66
C LEU A 66 -13.46 -22.80 1.38
N ALA A 67 -14.35 -22.16 0.65
CA ALA A 67 -15.38 -21.30 1.21
C ALA A 67 -16.10 -22.02 2.38
N ASN A 68 -16.10 -21.38 3.57
CA ASN A 68 -16.69 -21.89 4.82
C ASN A 68 -15.83 -22.88 5.63
N LEU A 69 -14.60 -23.22 5.25
CA LEU A 69 -13.68 -23.93 6.13
C LEU A 69 -13.08 -22.97 7.14
N LYS A 70 -13.51 -23.08 8.39
CA LYS A 70 -13.00 -22.22 9.49
C LYS A 70 -11.75 -22.84 10.13
N CYS A 71 -10.81 -21.98 10.46
CA CYS A 71 -9.65 -22.35 11.29
C CYS A 71 -10.07 -22.44 12.76
N ASN A 72 -9.71 -23.50 13.46
CA ASN A 72 -9.93 -23.60 14.90
C ASN A 72 -9.13 -22.55 15.70
N ASN A 73 -7.99 -22.12 15.17
CA ASN A 73 -7.13 -21.10 15.75
C ASN A 73 -6.37 -20.40 14.62
N LEU A 74 -6.76 -19.17 14.30
CA LEU A 74 -6.21 -18.37 13.22
C LEU A 74 -4.70 -18.17 13.34
N LEU A 75 -4.21 -17.71 14.49
CA LEU A 75 -2.79 -17.43 14.72
C LEU A 75 -1.92 -18.68 14.54
N ARG A 76 -2.36 -19.79 15.10
CA ARG A 76 -1.65 -21.07 14.98
C ARG A 76 -1.64 -21.56 13.53
N THR A 77 -2.75 -21.40 12.81
CA THR A 77 -2.84 -21.82 11.40
C THR A 77 -1.92 -20.97 10.54
N LEU A 78 -1.90 -19.64 10.73
CA LEU A 78 -0.99 -18.73 10.05
C LEU A 78 0.49 -19.08 10.32
N GLU A 79 0.83 -19.36 11.58
CA GLU A 79 2.20 -19.75 11.95
C GLU A 79 2.61 -21.06 11.27
N ASN A 80 1.74 -22.08 11.26
CA ASN A 80 1.99 -23.36 10.62
C ASN A 80 2.16 -23.18 9.10
N PHE A 81 1.26 -22.45 8.45
CA PHE A 81 1.35 -22.23 7.00
C PHE A 81 2.58 -21.38 6.62
N SER A 82 2.92 -20.39 7.44
CA SER A 82 4.16 -19.62 7.25
C SER A 82 5.42 -20.50 7.28
N LYS A 83 5.43 -21.52 8.15
CA LYS A 83 6.52 -22.52 8.20
C LYS A 83 6.50 -23.45 6.99
N GLU A 84 5.35 -23.99 6.61
CA GLU A 84 5.22 -24.89 5.45
C GLU A 84 5.57 -24.20 4.13
N PHE A 85 5.17 -22.92 3.99
CA PHE A 85 5.56 -22.09 2.84
C PHE A 85 7.01 -21.62 2.92
N GLN A 86 7.69 -21.84 4.04
CA GLN A 86 9.06 -21.37 4.29
C GLN A 86 9.18 -19.86 4.03
N LEU A 87 8.30 -19.08 4.68
CA LEU A 87 8.39 -17.63 4.60
C LEU A 87 9.68 -17.12 5.26
N GLY A 88 10.36 -16.21 4.59
CA GLY A 88 11.49 -15.46 5.13
C GLY A 88 11.04 -14.53 6.28
N GLU A 89 11.97 -13.79 6.83
CA GLU A 89 11.68 -12.80 7.88
C GLU A 89 10.69 -11.73 7.39
N TRP A 90 10.92 -11.23 6.18
CA TRP A 90 10.05 -10.25 5.55
C TRP A 90 8.59 -10.77 5.42
N GLY A 91 8.42 -11.97 4.86
CA GLY A 91 7.09 -12.55 4.66
C GLY A 91 6.33 -12.77 5.97
N ARG A 92 7.01 -13.23 7.02
CA ARG A 92 6.40 -13.38 8.36
C ARG A 92 5.99 -12.03 8.96
N ASN A 93 6.83 -11.00 8.83
CA ASN A 93 6.53 -9.67 9.31
C ASN A 93 5.33 -9.07 8.55
N PHE A 94 5.30 -9.19 7.22
CA PHE A 94 4.19 -8.75 6.39
C PHE A 94 2.86 -9.40 6.80
N VAL A 95 2.83 -10.74 6.97
CA VAL A 95 1.63 -11.46 7.41
C VAL A 95 1.14 -10.97 8.77
N ASN A 96 2.05 -10.76 9.73
CA ASN A 96 1.71 -10.27 11.06
C ASN A 96 1.22 -8.81 11.04
N GLU A 97 1.82 -7.95 10.24
CA GLU A 97 1.39 -6.54 10.11
C GLU A 97 -0.02 -6.45 9.50
N VAL A 98 -0.31 -7.20 8.42
CA VAL A 98 -1.65 -7.24 7.81
C VAL A 98 -2.69 -7.74 8.80
N LEU A 99 -2.40 -8.86 9.47
CA LEU A 99 -3.32 -9.40 10.47
C LEU A 99 -3.57 -8.41 11.61
N SER A 100 -2.51 -7.81 12.16
CA SER A 100 -2.63 -6.84 13.25
C SER A 100 -3.45 -5.61 12.84
N LEU A 101 -3.29 -5.12 11.62
CA LEU A 101 -4.05 -3.99 11.10
C LEU A 101 -5.54 -4.29 11.00
N ILE A 102 -5.89 -5.49 10.49
CA ILE A 102 -7.29 -5.91 10.40
C ILE A 102 -7.89 -6.09 11.79
N LEU A 103 -7.22 -6.81 12.70
CA LEU A 103 -7.68 -7.04 14.07
C LEU A 103 -7.91 -5.75 14.85
N ASN A 104 -7.00 -4.79 14.73
CA ASN A 104 -7.15 -3.49 15.38
C ASN A 104 -8.35 -2.73 14.80
N SER A 105 -8.55 -2.79 13.49
CA SER A 105 -9.70 -2.13 12.84
C SER A 105 -11.03 -2.78 13.20
N GLU A 106 -11.08 -4.10 13.33
CA GLU A 106 -12.26 -4.83 13.84
C GLU A 106 -12.61 -4.40 15.27
N ARG A 107 -11.61 -4.31 16.16
CA ARG A 107 -11.82 -3.86 17.55
C ARG A 107 -12.33 -2.42 17.63
N GLU A 108 -11.82 -1.53 16.78
CA GLU A 108 -12.27 -0.13 16.75
C GLU A 108 -13.71 0.02 16.24
N VAL A 109 -14.16 -0.87 15.34
CA VAL A 109 -15.48 -0.82 14.72
C VAL A 109 -16.55 -1.53 15.56
N HIS A 110 -16.24 -2.72 16.11
CA HIS A 110 -17.24 -3.60 16.72
C HIS A 110 -17.25 -3.62 18.24
N GLU A 111 -16.30 -2.93 18.89
CA GLU A 111 -16.14 -2.93 20.38
C GLU A 111 -16.07 -4.36 21.00
N ARG A 112 -15.92 -5.41 20.20
CA ARG A 112 -15.88 -6.82 20.59
C ARG A 112 -14.78 -7.55 19.82
N GLU A 113 -14.17 -8.57 20.47
CA GLU A 113 -13.17 -9.44 19.86
C GLU A 113 -13.82 -10.60 19.07
N GLU A 114 -14.72 -10.31 18.15
CA GLU A 114 -15.32 -11.37 17.34
C GLU A 114 -14.57 -11.51 16.00
N LEU A 115 -13.74 -12.56 15.90
CA LEU A 115 -12.89 -12.89 14.75
C LEU A 115 -13.63 -13.72 13.68
N HIS A 116 -14.95 -13.60 13.55
CA HIS A 116 -15.75 -14.55 12.76
C HIS A 116 -15.39 -14.58 11.28
N GLU A 117 -15.15 -13.45 10.64
CA GLU A 117 -14.81 -13.39 9.19
C GLU A 117 -13.35 -13.74 8.89
N LEU A 118 -12.44 -13.49 9.83
CA LEU A 118 -11.01 -13.78 9.67
C LEU A 118 -10.64 -15.24 9.92
N SER A 119 -11.56 -16.04 10.50
CA SER A 119 -11.30 -17.44 10.83
C SER A 119 -11.32 -18.37 9.63
N ASN A 120 -11.44 -17.83 8.42
CA ASN A 120 -11.55 -18.63 7.20
C ASN A 120 -10.16 -19.07 6.70
N LEU A 121 -10.09 -20.30 6.23
CA LEU A 121 -8.86 -20.90 5.73
C LEU A 121 -8.36 -20.24 4.44
N ASP A 122 -9.28 -19.73 3.62
CA ASP A 122 -8.98 -18.98 2.41
C ASP A 122 -8.20 -17.70 2.70
N PHE A 123 -8.61 -16.91 3.70
CA PHE A 123 -7.87 -15.73 4.15
C PHE A 123 -6.41 -16.06 4.50
N VAL A 124 -6.19 -17.15 5.26
CA VAL A 124 -4.84 -17.59 5.65
C VAL A 124 -4.00 -17.94 4.43
N LEU A 125 -4.57 -18.70 3.50
CA LEU A 125 -3.87 -19.12 2.29
C LEU A 125 -3.55 -17.93 1.38
N GLU A 126 -4.51 -17.04 1.14
CA GLU A 126 -4.30 -15.85 0.35
C GLU A 126 -3.13 -15.03 0.89
N LEU A 127 -3.14 -14.77 2.21
CA LEU A 127 -2.13 -13.93 2.84
C LEU A 127 -0.73 -14.55 2.78
N VAL A 128 -0.61 -15.83 3.10
CA VAL A 128 0.66 -16.56 3.05
C VAL A 128 1.16 -16.72 1.60
N CYS A 129 0.26 -16.98 0.65
CA CYS A 129 0.60 -17.08 -0.77
C CYS A 129 1.06 -15.73 -1.34
N ILE A 130 0.44 -14.60 -0.95
CA ILE A 130 0.88 -13.26 -1.34
C ILE A 130 2.29 -12.99 -0.83
N ALA A 131 2.54 -13.24 0.46
CA ALA A 131 3.87 -13.08 1.03
C ALA A 131 4.91 -13.91 0.26
N LYS A 132 4.60 -15.18 0.01
CA LYS A 132 5.49 -16.09 -0.72
C LYS A 132 5.70 -15.68 -2.17
N ALA A 133 4.66 -15.22 -2.86
CA ALA A 133 4.76 -14.73 -4.23
C ALA A 133 5.71 -13.52 -4.31
N ILE A 134 5.61 -12.57 -3.39
CA ILE A 134 6.48 -11.39 -3.32
C ILE A 134 7.95 -11.82 -3.12
N GLU A 135 8.21 -12.76 -2.20
CA GLU A 135 9.56 -13.31 -1.98
C GLU A 135 10.12 -14.04 -3.22
N ILE A 136 9.32 -14.89 -3.88
CA ILE A 136 9.76 -15.61 -5.08
C ILE A 136 10.04 -14.67 -6.25
N LEU A 137 9.25 -13.61 -6.39
CA LEU A 137 9.47 -12.55 -7.39
C LEU A 137 10.69 -11.68 -7.04
N GLY A 138 11.21 -11.79 -5.82
CA GLY A 138 12.32 -10.99 -5.30
C GLY A 138 11.99 -9.51 -5.28
N ILE A 139 10.74 -9.14 -4.97
CA ILE A 139 10.28 -7.75 -4.87
C ILE A 139 9.97 -7.33 -3.43
N ASP A 140 10.41 -8.11 -2.46
CA ASP A 140 10.29 -7.84 -1.02
C ASP A 140 11.07 -6.58 -0.57
N ASP A 141 12.13 -6.20 -1.31
CA ASP A 141 12.89 -4.96 -1.15
C ASP A 141 12.38 -3.79 -2.03
N ALA A 142 11.34 -4.00 -2.82
CA ALA A 142 10.80 -3.00 -3.73
C ALA A 142 10.09 -1.85 -2.99
N GLN A 143 9.99 -0.71 -3.65
CA GLN A 143 9.08 0.35 -3.22
C GLN A 143 7.69 0.12 -3.79
N PHE A 144 6.72 -0.08 -2.89
CA PHE A 144 5.33 -0.23 -3.27
C PHE A 144 4.61 1.12 -3.21
N PHE A 145 3.78 1.36 -4.22
CA PHE A 145 2.89 2.51 -4.33
C PHE A 145 1.49 2.04 -4.70
N THR A 146 0.49 2.89 -4.50
CA THR A 146 -0.88 2.59 -4.94
C THR A 146 -1.48 3.78 -5.67
N THR A 147 -2.30 3.49 -6.68
CA THR A 147 -3.29 4.45 -7.19
C THR A 147 -4.43 4.60 -6.17
N PRO A 148 -5.27 5.64 -6.26
CA PRO A 148 -6.43 5.75 -5.38
C PRO A 148 -7.32 4.50 -5.43
N ILE A 149 -7.81 4.08 -4.27
CA ILE A 149 -8.55 2.81 -4.11
C ILE A 149 -10.03 3.02 -4.40
N LYS A 150 -10.57 2.29 -5.39
CA LYS A 150 -12.00 2.33 -5.69
C LYS A 150 -12.80 1.64 -4.61
N VAL A 151 -13.82 2.33 -4.09
CA VAL A 151 -14.81 1.81 -3.14
C VAL A 151 -16.21 2.13 -3.64
N GLY A 152 -17.16 1.22 -3.40
CA GLY A 152 -18.56 1.43 -3.81
C GLY A 152 -19.42 1.99 -2.68
N ILE A 153 -20.71 2.12 -2.96
CA ILE A 153 -21.73 2.59 -2.03
C ILE A 153 -22.85 1.56 -1.90
N GLY A 154 -23.77 1.79 -0.97
CA GLY A 154 -24.95 0.94 -0.79
C GLY A 154 -24.84 0.02 0.40
N TRP A 155 -25.23 -1.23 0.24
CA TRP A 155 -25.34 -2.21 1.32
C TRP A 155 -24.85 -3.57 0.86
N THR A 156 -24.20 -4.32 1.74
CA THR A 156 -23.85 -5.73 1.55
C THR A 156 -24.36 -6.56 2.72
N ILE A 157 -24.47 -7.88 2.51
CA ILE A 157 -24.89 -8.82 3.55
C ILE A 157 -23.65 -9.62 3.97
N CYS A 158 -23.36 -9.62 5.27
CA CYS A 158 -22.31 -10.42 5.89
C CYS A 158 -22.84 -11.17 7.12
N GLU A 159 -21.99 -11.86 7.87
CA GLU A 159 -22.37 -12.57 9.09
C GLU A 159 -23.03 -11.65 10.15
N HIS A 160 -22.72 -10.34 10.15
CA HIS A 160 -23.31 -9.32 11.01
C HIS A 160 -24.64 -8.76 10.49
N GLY A 161 -25.18 -9.30 9.38
CA GLY A 161 -26.38 -8.81 8.73
C GLY A 161 -26.08 -7.82 7.60
N THR A 162 -26.97 -6.84 7.39
CA THR A 162 -26.82 -5.84 6.34
C THR A 162 -25.97 -4.68 6.83
N ILE A 163 -24.82 -4.46 6.20
CA ILE A 163 -23.91 -3.36 6.53
C ILE A 163 -23.74 -2.38 5.36
N PRO A 164 -23.44 -1.09 5.63
CA PRO A 164 -23.22 -0.11 4.57
C PRO A 164 -21.89 -0.36 3.84
N LEU A 165 -21.85 0.05 2.57
CA LEU A 165 -20.63 0.10 1.77
C LEU A 165 -20.12 1.54 1.65
N PRO A 166 -18.78 1.76 1.69
CA PRO A 166 -17.74 0.76 1.97
C PRO A 166 -17.89 0.18 3.38
N ALA A 167 -17.53 -1.09 3.56
CA ALA A 167 -17.65 -1.76 4.86
C ALA A 167 -16.90 -0.97 5.96
N PRO A 168 -17.46 -0.85 7.19
CA PRO A 168 -16.87 -0.01 8.26
C PRO A 168 -15.41 -0.34 8.56
N VAL A 169 -15.04 -1.63 8.57
CA VAL A 169 -13.65 -2.07 8.79
C VAL A 169 -12.75 -1.63 7.65
N THR A 170 -13.20 -1.74 6.40
CA THR A 170 -12.47 -1.24 5.23
C THR A 170 -12.20 0.26 5.34
N LEU A 171 -13.23 1.06 5.69
CA LEU A 171 -13.08 2.50 5.87
C LEU A 171 -12.12 2.85 7.02
N ASN A 172 -12.17 2.10 8.11
CA ASN A 172 -11.27 2.29 9.24
C ASN A 172 -9.80 2.05 8.84
N ILE A 173 -9.52 0.97 8.12
CA ILE A 173 -8.19 0.65 7.59
C ILE A 173 -7.70 1.78 6.68
N LEU A 174 -8.52 2.21 5.71
CA LEU A 174 -8.15 3.25 4.74
C LEU A 174 -7.88 4.60 5.42
N LYS A 175 -8.70 4.97 6.41
CA LYS A 175 -8.54 6.18 7.23
C LYS A 175 -7.24 6.16 8.01
N ASN A 176 -6.99 5.08 8.76
CA ASN A 176 -5.81 4.96 9.65
C ASN A 176 -4.51 4.86 8.85
N SER A 177 -4.57 4.34 7.62
CA SER A 177 -3.43 4.25 6.70
C SER A 177 -3.28 5.46 5.77
N ASN A 178 -4.15 6.48 5.87
CA ASN A 178 -4.15 7.69 5.05
C ASN A 178 -4.15 7.40 3.53
N LEU A 179 -4.85 6.36 3.11
CA LEU A 179 -4.94 5.96 1.71
C LEU A 179 -6.07 6.70 0.99
N PRO A 180 -5.82 7.27 -0.20
CA PRO A 180 -6.84 7.98 -0.98
C PRO A 180 -7.82 6.99 -1.59
N ILE A 181 -9.09 7.42 -1.68
CA ILE A 181 -10.16 6.63 -2.26
C ILE A 181 -10.80 7.32 -3.47
N ILE A 182 -11.36 6.49 -4.34
CA ILE A 182 -12.34 6.90 -5.37
C ILE A 182 -13.69 6.34 -4.93
N LEU A 183 -14.58 7.22 -4.50
CA LEU A 183 -15.95 6.83 -4.16
C LEU A 183 -16.76 6.68 -5.46
N SER A 184 -17.20 5.48 -5.73
CA SER A 184 -17.98 5.13 -6.93
C SER A 184 -19.47 5.08 -6.61
N ASN A 185 -20.33 5.36 -7.60
CA ASN A 185 -21.78 5.26 -7.45
C ASN A 185 -22.33 3.84 -7.60
N GLU A 186 -21.49 2.88 -7.97
CA GLU A 186 -21.89 1.47 -8.07
C GLU A 186 -22.12 0.87 -6.67
N LYS A 187 -23.18 0.06 -6.57
CA LYS A 187 -23.62 -0.59 -5.32
C LYS A 187 -22.91 -1.93 -5.11
N GLU A 188 -21.58 -1.90 -5.13
CA GLU A 188 -20.74 -3.10 -5.06
C GLU A 188 -19.62 -2.94 -4.05
N GLU A 189 -19.23 -4.05 -3.43
CA GLU A 189 -18.05 -4.10 -2.57
C GLU A 189 -16.79 -4.30 -3.43
N PHE A 190 -16.22 -3.23 -3.94
CA PHE A 190 -15.01 -3.28 -4.76
C PHE A 190 -13.76 -3.61 -3.95
N THR A 191 -13.70 -3.12 -2.70
CA THR A 191 -12.53 -3.29 -1.84
C THR A 191 -12.95 -3.93 -0.52
N THR A 192 -12.33 -5.06 -0.22
CA THR A 192 -12.52 -5.81 1.02
C THR A 192 -11.55 -5.33 2.12
N PRO A 193 -11.82 -5.62 3.42
CA PRO A 193 -10.88 -5.34 4.50
C PRO A 193 -9.49 -5.93 4.24
N THR A 194 -9.42 -7.17 3.76
CA THR A 194 -8.16 -7.85 3.41
C THR A 194 -7.38 -7.10 2.33
N GLY A 195 -8.04 -6.73 1.22
CA GLY A 195 -7.39 -5.99 0.15
C GLY A 195 -6.88 -4.63 0.60
N ALA A 196 -7.67 -3.90 1.40
CA ALA A 196 -7.27 -2.61 1.97
C ALA A 196 -6.05 -2.74 2.89
N ALA A 197 -6.02 -3.75 3.77
CA ALA A 197 -4.93 -3.98 4.70
C ALA A 197 -3.62 -4.37 4.00
N ILE A 198 -3.69 -5.25 2.99
CA ILE A 198 -2.52 -5.63 2.18
C ILE A 198 -1.92 -4.40 1.50
N ILE A 199 -2.74 -3.57 0.86
CA ILE A 199 -2.27 -2.33 0.21
C ILE A 199 -1.65 -1.40 1.25
N ALA A 200 -2.29 -1.22 2.39
CA ALA A 200 -1.81 -0.33 3.46
C ALA A 200 -0.41 -0.74 3.96
N VAL A 201 -0.21 -2.02 4.24
CA VAL A 201 1.07 -2.55 4.74
C VAL A 201 2.16 -2.48 3.67
N LEU A 202 1.86 -2.86 2.43
CA LEU A 202 2.85 -2.83 1.34
C LEU A 202 3.28 -1.40 1.00
N THR A 203 2.35 -0.47 0.91
CA THR A 203 2.63 0.89 0.42
C THR A 203 3.04 1.86 1.53
N LYS A 204 2.72 1.56 2.79
CA LYS A 204 2.94 2.46 3.93
C LYS A 204 2.44 3.88 3.67
N GLY A 205 1.28 4.00 3.00
CA GLY A 205 0.65 5.27 2.63
C GLY A 205 1.30 6.01 1.45
N LYS A 206 2.21 5.38 0.71
CA LYS A 206 2.86 6.00 -0.46
C LYS A 206 1.91 6.04 -1.67
N THR A 207 1.42 7.21 -1.98
CA THR A 207 0.45 7.45 -3.07
C THR A 207 0.98 8.40 -4.15
N SER A 208 2.07 9.12 -3.87
CA SER A 208 2.75 9.96 -4.86
C SER A 208 3.54 9.08 -5.82
N LEU A 209 2.95 8.80 -6.98
CA LEU A 209 3.56 7.93 -7.98
C LEU A 209 4.80 8.59 -8.60
N PRO A 210 5.95 7.89 -8.63
CA PRO A 210 7.13 8.34 -9.36
C PRO A 210 6.90 8.27 -10.86
N ILE A 211 7.72 8.96 -11.65
CA ILE A 211 7.81 8.72 -13.10
C ILE A 211 8.63 7.45 -13.31
N PHE A 212 8.10 6.48 -14.03
CA PHE A 212 8.74 5.18 -14.23
C PHE A 212 8.36 4.55 -15.57
N SER A 213 9.16 3.60 -16.02
CA SER A 213 8.87 2.75 -17.19
C SER A 213 8.32 1.41 -16.71
N ILE A 214 7.27 0.91 -17.36
CA ILE A 214 6.67 -0.39 -17.01
C ILE A 214 7.48 -1.49 -17.69
N ASN A 215 7.96 -2.45 -16.92
CA ASN A 215 8.64 -3.63 -17.42
C ASN A 215 7.70 -4.85 -17.54
N SER A 216 6.80 -5.02 -16.58
CA SER A 216 5.88 -6.14 -16.54
C SER A 216 4.55 -5.73 -15.90
N ILE A 217 3.47 -6.41 -16.29
CA ILE A 217 2.12 -6.18 -15.79
C ILE A 217 1.53 -7.53 -15.39
N GLY A 218 0.97 -7.61 -14.19
CA GLY A 218 0.14 -8.73 -13.75
C GLY A 218 -1.31 -8.29 -13.58
N VAL A 219 -2.25 -9.10 -14.04
CA VAL A 219 -3.68 -8.85 -13.98
C VAL A 219 -4.37 -9.93 -13.14
N GLY A 220 -4.93 -9.53 -12.01
CA GLY A 220 -5.76 -10.39 -11.17
C GLY A 220 -7.24 -10.15 -11.43
N ILE A 221 -7.97 -11.22 -11.68
CA ILE A 221 -9.40 -11.20 -11.98
C ILE A 221 -10.17 -11.64 -10.73
N GLY A 222 -11.14 -10.84 -10.28
CA GLY A 222 -12.02 -11.17 -9.17
C GLY A 222 -13.16 -12.13 -9.59
N GLU A 223 -13.81 -12.69 -8.59
CA GLU A 223 -14.84 -13.71 -8.81
C GLU A 223 -16.17 -13.13 -9.34
N ARG A 224 -16.60 -11.98 -8.81
CA ARG A 224 -17.89 -11.37 -9.11
C ARG A 224 -17.87 -10.63 -10.44
N ASP A 225 -18.99 -10.64 -11.15
CA ASP A 225 -19.21 -9.75 -12.29
C ASP A 225 -19.94 -8.49 -11.81
N PHE A 226 -19.29 -7.34 -11.99
CA PHE A 226 -19.83 -6.03 -11.62
C PHE A 226 -20.41 -5.25 -12.80
N GLY A 227 -20.51 -5.88 -13.99
CA GLY A 227 -20.87 -5.18 -15.24
C GLY A 227 -19.75 -4.29 -15.77
N ILE A 228 -18.60 -4.28 -15.12
CA ILE A 228 -17.34 -3.63 -15.50
C ILE A 228 -16.19 -4.63 -15.29
N PRO A 229 -15.01 -4.42 -15.89
CA PRO A 229 -13.86 -5.28 -15.65
C PRO A 229 -13.53 -5.40 -14.16
N ASN A 230 -13.80 -6.58 -13.56
CA ASN A 230 -13.42 -6.82 -12.15
C ASN A 230 -11.98 -7.29 -12.07
N ILE A 231 -11.07 -6.35 -12.24
CA ILE A 231 -9.62 -6.59 -12.28
C ILE A 231 -8.87 -5.69 -11.32
N MET A 232 -7.72 -6.17 -10.89
CA MET A 232 -6.67 -5.40 -10.26
C MET A 232 -5.37 -5.61 -11.02
N ARG A 233 -4.58 -4.55 -11.22
CA ARG A 233 -3.29 -4.63 -11.90
C ARG A 233 -2.15 -4.41 -10.93
N ILE A 234 -1.04 -5.10 -11.17
CA ILE A 234 0.25 -4.86 -10.55
C ILE A 234 1.23 -4.50 -11.66
N LEU A 235 1.83 -3.30 -11.56
CA LEU A 235 2.80 -2.81 -12.52
C LEU A 235 4.17 -2.88 -11.88
N LEU A 236 5.12 -3.56 -12.54
CA LEU A 236 6.50 -3.68 -12.07
C LEU A 236 7.43 -2.84 -12.93
N SER A 237 8.30 -2.08 -12.27
CA SER A 237 9.40 -1.34 -12.89
C SER A 237 10.73 -1.66 -12.21
N ASN A 238 11.78 -1.79 -13.01
CA ASN A 238 13.13 -2.03 -12.51
C ASN A 238 13.92 -0.74 -12.24
N GLU A 239 13.44 0.40 -12.74
CA GLU A 239 14.15 1.67 -12.66
C GLU A 239 13.23 2.82 -12.24
N ILE A 240 13.70 3.65 -11.33
CA ILE A 240 13.14 4.98 -11.08
C ILE A 240 13.81 5.92 -12.07
N VAL A 241 13.04 6.47 -13.01
CA VAL A 241 13.55 7.46 -13.96
C VAL A 241 13.77 8.80 -13.26
N ASN A 242 12.88 9.18 -12.33
CA ASN A 242 13.00 10.38 -11.53
C ASN A 242 12.34 10.19 -10.15
N GLU A 243 12.94 10.78 -9.12
CA GLU A 243 12.36 10.87 -7.80
C GLU A 243 11.55 12.18 -7.69
N ILE A 244 10.30 12.09 -7.26
CA ILE A 244 9.51 13.30 -6.97
C ILE A 244 9.89 13.78 -5.57
N ILE A 245 10.26 15.06 -5.51
CA ILE A 245 10.52 15.76 -4.24
C ILE A 245 9.72 17.07 -4.22
N ASN A 246 9.47 17.56 -3.02
CA ASN A 246 8.91 18.89 -2.81
C ASN A 246 9.98 19.81 -2.25
N VAL A 247 10.09 20.99 -2.84
CA VAL A 247 10.89 22.10 -2.33
C VAL A 247 9.92 23.08 -1.68
N ILE A 248 10.06 23.28 -0.39
CA ILE A 248 9.24 24.20 0.40
C ILE A 248 10.07 25.43 0.72
N GLU A 249 9.55 26.60 0.38
CA GLU A 249 10.21 27.88 0.66
C GLU A 249 9.32 28.81 1.49
N CYS A 250 9.93 29.47 2.45
CA CYS A 250 9.34 30.62 3.13
C CYS A 250 10.37 31.74 3.33
N ASN A 251 9.89 32.98 3.46
CA ASN A 251 10.71 34.14 3.68
C ASN A 251 10.59 34.55 5.16
N ILE A 252 11.72 34.74 5.81
CA ILE A 252 11.81 35.07 7.25
C ILE A 252 12.72 36.27 7.42
N ASP A 253 12.25 37.34 8.10
CA ASP A 253 13.00 38.59 8.33
C ASP A 253 12.99 39.05 9.82
N ASP A 254 12.48 38.22 10.72
CA ASP A 254 12.26 38.54 12.15
C ASP A 254 12.70 37.45 13.13
N ILE A 255 13.53 36.48 12.70
CA ILE A 255 14.00 35.36 13.50
C ILE A 255 15.53 35.38 13.64
N SER A 256 16.05 35.03 14.82
CA SER A 256 17.49 34.91 15.06
C SER A 256 18.07 33.62 14.43
N GLY A 257 19.39 33.65 14.18
CA GLY A 257 20.12 32.46 13.69
C GLY A 257 20.07 31.26 14.64
N GLU A 258 19.90 31.46 15.94
CA GLU A 258 19.78 30.41 16.95
C GLU A 258 18.49 29.62 16.75
N ILE A 259 17.38 30.31 16.43
CA ILE A 259 16.08 29.67 16.14
C ILE A 259 16.18 28.88 14.81
N LEU A 260 16.89 29.40 13.82
CA LEU A 260 17.10 28.69 12.57
C LEU A 260 17.91 27.40 12.78
N GLY A 261 18.94 27.43 13.61
CA GLY A 261 19.73 26.24 13.97
C GLY A 261 18.92 25.21 14.73
N TRP A 262 18.11 25.63 15.71
CA TRP A 262 17.19 24.73 16.40
C TRP A 262 16.13 24.13 15.48
N PHE A 263 15.61 24.91 14.54
CA PHE A 263 14.65 24.44 13.54
C PHE A 263 15.25 23.37 12.63
N GLU A 264 16.51 23.53 12.20
CA GLU A 264 17.24 22.52 11.43
C GLU A 264 17.34 21.19 12.20
N GLU A 265 17.73 21.25 13.48
CA GLU A 265 17.83 20.07 14.34
C GLU A 265 16.48 19.33 14.47
N LYS A 266 15.38 20.07 14.58
CA LYS A 266 14.03 19.52 14.71
C LYS A 266 13.57 18.76 13.48
N LEU A 267 14.05 19.13 12.29
CA LEU A 267 13.74 18.48 11.03
C LEU A 267 14.74 17.40 10.64
N ARG A 268 15.81 17.21 11.40
CA ARG A 268 16.84 16.20 11.12
C ARG A 268 16.23 14.80 10.99
N GLY A 269 16.56 14.09 9.92
CA GLY A 269 16.05 12.76 9.60
C GLY A 269 14.64 12.72 8.95
N LYS A 270 13.98 13.88 8.83
CA LYS A 270 12.66 13.99 8.16
C LYS A 270 12.73 14.71 6.82
N VAL A 271 13.81 15.42 6.58
CA VAL A 271 14.04 16.17 5.36
C VAL A 271 15.28 15.65 4.63
N GLU A 272 15.30 15.88 3.33
CA GLU A 272 16.42 15.49 2.46
C GLU A 272 17.55 16.54 2.49
N ASP A 273 17.15 17.80 2.61
CA ASP A 273 18.07 18.93 2.69
C ASP A 273 17.36 20.15 3.30
N ILE A 274 18.11 21.01 3.93
CA ILE A 274 17.67 22.31 4.43
C ILE A 274 18.76 23.34 4.23
N CYS A 275 18.40 24.50 3.71
CA CYS A 275 19.33 25.61 3.61
C CYS A 275 18.66 26.96 3.90
N PHE A 276 19.48 27.88 4.43
CA PHE A 276 19.10 29.24 4.75
C PHE A 276 19.85 30.19 3.80
N LEU A 277 19.12 30.75 2.83
CA LEU A 277 19.68 31.65 1.82
C LEU A 277 19.53 33.11 2.29
N PRO A 278 20.62 33.84 2.55
CA PRO A 278 20.53 35.27 2.88
C PRO A 278 19.82 36.02 1.75
N ALA A 279 18.90 36.90 2.14
CA ALA A 279 18.12 37.67 1.17
C ALA A 279 17.75 39.04 1.72
N LEU A 280 17.54 40.00 0.82
CA LEU A 280 16.97 41.29 1.16
C LEU A 280 15.46 41.24 0.99
N MET A 281 14.72 41.41 2.07
CA MET A 281 13.27 41.33 2.14
C MET A 281 12.61 42.69 1.90
N LYS A 282 11.28 42.72 1.96
CA LYS A 282 10.49 43.96 1.81
C LYS A 282 11.00 45.03 2.77
N LYS A 283 10.97 46.29 2.33
CA LYS A 283 11.45 47.47 3.10
C LYS A 283 12.96 47.44 3.42
N GLY A 284 13.76 46.70 2.64
CA GLY A 284 15.20 46.65 2.81
C GLY A 284 15.67 45.89 4.05
N ARG A 285 14.85 45.00 4.63
CA ARG A 285 15.22 44.20 5.81
C ARG A 285 16.09 43.02 5.41
N PRO A 286 17.20 42.78 6.12
CA PRO A 286 17.93 41.52 5.97
C PRO A 286 17.09 40.38 6.49
N GLY A 287 17.13 39.24 5.82
CA GLY A 287 16.39 38.05 6.19
C GLY A 287 16.91 36.81 5.47
N HIS A 288 16.15 35.72 5.55
CA HIS A 288 16.52 34.45 4.95
C HIS A 288 15.35 33.85 4.16
N VAL A 289 15.67 33.28 3.02
CA VAL A 289 14.79 32.30 2.37
C VAL A 289 15.12 30.93 2.97
N VAL A 290 14.22 30.39 3.74
CA VAL A 290 14.33 29.02 4.25
C VAL A 290 13.85 28.10 3.16
N ARG A 291 14.72 27.21 2.68
CA ARG A 291 14.41 26.20 1.66
C ARG A 291 14.57 24.81 2.27
N VAL A 292 13.53 24.03 2.21
CA VAL A 292 13.50 22.65 2.72
C VAL A 292 13.15 21.70 1.56
N VAL A 293 14.00 20.70 1.34
CA VAL A 293 13.77 19.63 0.38
C VAL A 293 13.23 18.41 1.12
N VAL A 294 12.07 17.94 0.73
CA VAL A 294 11.36 16.90 1.46
C VAL A 294 10.65 15.92 0.51
N LYS A 295 10.53 14.68 0.93
CA LYS A 295 9.69 13.70 0.22
C LYS A 295 8.21 14.04 0.39
N PRO A 296 7.36 13.72 -0.61
CA PRO A 296 5.93 14.06 -0.56
C PRO A 296 5.20 13.59 0.71
N GLU A 297 5.57 12.43 1.24
CA GLU A 297 4.96 11.85 2.44
C GLU A 297 5.15 12.70 3.71
N TYR A 298 6.26 13.46 3.81
CA TYR A 298 6.55 14.32 4.96
C TYR A 298 6.13 15.78 4.76
N GLN A 299 5.62 16.15 3.57
CA GLN A 299 5.30 17.54 3.23
C GLN A 299 4.39 18.20 4.28
N LYS A 300 3.30 17.55 4.64
CA LYS A 300 2.30 18.12 5.57
C LYS A 300 2.89 18.40 6.94
N GLU A 301 3.71 17.49 7.45
CA GLU A 301 4.39 17.63 8.73
C GLU A 301 5.38 18.80 8.70
N VAL A 302 6.21 18.86 7.65
CA VAL A 302 7.23 19.90 7.49
C VAL A 302 6.59 21.28 7.33
N VAL A 303 5.54 21.42 6.51
CA VAL A 303 4.77 22.67 6.36
C VAL A 303 4.21 23.13 7.71
N THR A 304 3.62 22.22 8.47
CA THR A 304 3.08 22.52 9.81
C THR A 304 4.19 23.00 10.75
N THR A 305 5.35 22.34 10.71
CA THR A 305 6.51 22.71 11.53
C THR A 305 7.05 24.09 11.16
N ILE A 306 7.19 24.39 9.85
CA ILE A 306 7.63 25.72 9.38
C ILE A 306 6.68 26.80 9.89
N MET A 307 5.37 26.65 9.71
CA MET A 307 4.38 27.63 10.14
C MET A 307 4.38 27.85 11.65
N LYS A 308 4.52 26.78 12.41
CA LYS A 308 4.46 26.82 13.87
C LYS A 308 5.74 27.39 14.49
N GLU A 309 6.91 26.96 14.02
CA GLU A 309 8.20 27.26 14.67
C GLU A 309 8.85 28.53 14.13
N LEU A 310 8.65 28.82 12.85
CA LEU A 310 9.17 30.04 12.21
C LEU A 310 8.12 31.15 12.08
N GLY A 311 6.91 30.97 12.57
CA GLY A 311 5.85 31.98 12.52
C GLY A 311 5.42 32.38 11.12
N SER A 312 5.78 31.61 10.09
CA SER A 312 5.44 31.95 8.70
C SER A 312 3.95 31.77 8.43
N TRP A 313 3.32 32.79 7.84
CA TRP A 313 1.88 32.78 7.47
C TRP A 313 1.59 31.99 6.21
N GLY A 314 2.63 31.65 5.45
CA GLY A 314 2.48 30.89 4.22
C GLY A 314 3.83 30.39 3.69
N VAL A 315 3.76 29.29 2.97
CA VAL A 315 4.89 28.67 2.31
C VAL A 315 4.61 28.50 0.82
N LYS A 316 5.66 28.49 0.02
CA LYS A 316 5.59 28.12 -1.40
C LYS A 316 6.04 26.67 -1.51
N ILE A 317 5.32 25.86 -2.29
CA ILE A 317 5.65 24.47 -2.52
C ILE A 317 5.85 24.24 -4.01
N PHE A 318 7.03 23.73 -4.37
CA PHE A 318 7.38 23.39 -5.74
C PHE A 318 7.60 21.87 -5.79
N THR A 319 6.77 21.17 -6.56
CA THR A 319 7.00 19.76 -6.84
C THR A 319 7.93 19.64 -8.03
N CYS A 320 9.03 18.93 -7.87
CA CYS A 320 10.03 18.76 -8.92
C CYS A 320 10.58 17.32 -8.95
N ASN A 321 11.13 16.97 -10.10
CA ASN A 321 11.81 15.70 -10.30
C ASN A 321 13.29 15.86 -9.92
N ARG A 322 13.81 14.90 -9.14
CA ARG A 322 15.22 14.81 -8.79
C ARG A 322 15.81 13.54 -9.40
N VAL A 323 16.91 13.68 -10.11
CA VAL A 323 17.72 12.56 -10.58
C VAL A 323 18.83 12.31 -9.58
N ARG A 324 18.93 11.10 -9.06
CA ARG A 324 20.05 10.67 -8.22
C ARG A 324 20.93 9.68 -8.95
N VAL A 325 22.23 9.82 -8.80
CA VAL A 325 23.19 8.76 -9.13
C VAL A 325 23.24 7.82 -7.94
N ASN A 326 23.12 6.51 -8.16
CA ASN A 326 23.42 5.51 -7.14
C ASN A 326 24.87 5.70 -6.71
N LYS A 327 25.07 6.10 -5.45
CA LYS A 327 26.40 6.03 -4.85
C LYS A 327 26.70 4.54 -4.62
N GLU A 328 27.45 3.92 -5.51
CA GLU A 328 28.25 2.77 -5.15
C GLU A 328 29.30 3.31 -4.17
N ILE A 329 29.23 2.86 -2.94
CA ILE A 329 30.28 3.12 -1.97
C ILE A 329 31.44 2.23 -2.39
N PHE A 330 32.41 2.82 -3.06
CA PHE A 330 33.69 2.17 -3.26
C PHE A 330 34.41 2.26 -1.91
N GLU A 331 34.58 1.12 -1.24
CA GLU A 331 35.56 0.96 -0.18
C GLU A 331 36.98 0.83 -0.77
#